data_5f4e179e967d8769eb01b7a5f31ab696
#
_entry.id   5f4e179e967d8769eb01b7a5f31ab696
#
_cell.length_a   1.000
_cell.length_b   1.000
_cell.length_c   1.000
_cell.angle_alpha   90.00
_cell.angle_beta   90.00
_cell.angle_gamma   90.00
#
_symmetry.space_group_name_H-M   'P 1'
#
loop_
_entity.id
_entity.type
_entity.pdbx_description
1 polymer ?
#
loop_
_entity_poly.entity_id
_entity_poly.type
_entity_poly.pdbx_seq_one_letter_code
_entity_poly.pdbx_strand_id
1 'polypeptide(L)'
;MLLTLCSFAVHAQETATVLTGAELTRVLPTSFYFQGQNAPTQIRNSAAARFGTNRYVIVGMVDTSGYAADMRAKYEGFFITDSAVEINGHELKTGAYGFGFTDDGKMNVLDLSGKEILSASTTKDSSLQRPRPLMMARSGDGVRLFSGRDYVTITPK
;
A
#
# COMPACT_ATOMS: atom_id res chain seq x y z
N MET A 1 -41.32 30.96 -16.96
CA MET A 1 -40.94 30.21 -15.75
C MET A 1 -40.00 29.08 -16.19
N LEU A 2 -38.69 29.34 -16.08
CA LEU A 2 -37.65 28.40 -16.56
C LEU A 2 -37.30 27.47 -15.39
N LEU A 3 -37.60 26.17 -15.51
CA LEU A 3 -37.13 25.16 -14.56
C LEU A 3 -35.69 24.79 -14.91
N THR A 4 -34.74 25.20 -14.07
CA THR A 4 -33.35 24.77 -14.15
C THR A 4 -33.25 23.39 -13.51
N LEU A 5 -33.08 22.33 -14.32
CA LEU A 5 -32.71 21.00 -13.82
C LEU A 5 -31.26 21.04 -13.36
N CYS A 6 -31.03 21.06 -12.06
CA CYS A 6 -29.73 20.73 -11.49
C CYS A 6 -29.46 19.21 -11.60
N SER A 7 -28.67 18.82 -12.59
CA SER A 7 -28.14 17.45 -12.66
C SER A 7 -27.09 17.25 -11.55
N PHE A 8 -27.48 16.60 -10.48
CA PHE A 8 -26.50 16.08 -9.50
C PHE A 8 -25.79 14.88 -10.15
N ALA A 9 -24.54 15.09 -10.53
CA ALA A 9 -23.66 13.98 -10.90
C ALA A 9 -23.41 13.13 -9.64
N VAL A 10 -24.09 12.00 -9.54
CA VAL A 10 -23.79 10.98 -8.54
C VAL A 10 -22.47 10.36 -8.95
N HIS A 11 -21.38 10.80 -8.31
CA HIS A 11 -20.10 10.10 -8.41
C HIS A 11 -20.29 8.75 -7.70
N ALA A 12 -20.34 7.67 -8.49
CA ALA A 12 -20.31 6.33 -7.94
C ALA A 12 -19.00 6.17 -7.18
N GLN A 13 -19.07 6.02 -5.86
CA GLN A 13 -17.92 5.83 -5.00
C GLN A 13 -17.30 4.46 -5.31
N GLU A 14 -16.05 4.46 -5.76
CA GLU A 14 -15.36 3.20 -6.08
C GLU A 14 -15.18 2.36 -4.83
N THR A 15 -15.61 1.10 -4.90
CA THR A 15 -15.51 0.16 -3.78
C THR A 15 -14.13 -0.49 -3.76
N ALA A 16 -13.45 -0.44 -2.62
CA ALA A 16 -12.23 -1.18 -2.39
C ALA A 16 -12.52 -2.65 -2.12
N THR A 17 -11.77 -3.55 -2.75
CA THR A 17 -11.81 -4.99 -2.52
C THR A 17 -10.42 -5.47 -2.12
N VAL A 18 -10.29 -6.07 -0.94
CA VAL A 18 -9.03 -6.71 -0.51
C VAL A 18 -8.95 -8.08 -1.17
N LEU A 19 -7.88 -8.33 -1.92
CA LEU A 19 -7.67 -9.60 -2.63
C LEU A 19 -7.18 -10.68 -1.67
N THR A 20 -7.64 -11.91 -1.87
CA THR A 20 -7.26 -13.07 -1.06
C THR A 20 -7.03 -14.30 -1.95
N GLY A 21 -6.31 -15.30 -1.41
CA GLY A 21 -6.11 -16.60 -2.10
C GLY A 21 -5.51 -16.46 -3.48
N ALA A 22 -6.13 -17.12 -4.46
CA ALA A 22 -5.64 -17.17 -5.85
C ALA A 22 -5.62 -15.78 -6.54
N GLU A 23 -6.57 -14.91 -6.22
CA GLU A 23 -6.59 -13.55 -6.76
C GLU A 23 -5.37 -12.73 -6.31
N LEU A 24 -5.02 -12.82 -5.03
CA LEU A 24 -3.83 -12.19 -4.49
C LEU A 24 -2.56 -12.75 -5.15
N THR A 25 -2.41 -14.06 -5.16
CA THR A 25 -1.22 -14.72 -5.72
C THR A 25 -1.00 -14.36 -7.19
N ARG A 26 -2.08 -14.20 -7.96
CA ARG A 26 -2.00 -13.85 -9.40
C ARG A 26 -1.37 -12.48 -9.66
N VAL A 27 -1.55 -11.53 -8.77
CA VAL A 27 -1.06 -10.15 -8.96
C VAL A 27 0.31 -9.92 -8.31
N LEU A 28 0.77 -10.80 -7.42
CA LEU A 28 2.03 -10.63 -6.71
C LEU A 28 3.23 -10.93 -7.63
N PRO A 29 4.24 -10.04 -7.67
CA PRO A 29 5.53 -10.38 -8.27
C PRO A 29 6.25 -11.41 -7.40
N THR A 30 7.00 -12.32 -8.02
CA THR A 30 7.79 -13.34 -7.31
C THR A 30 9.06 -12.79 -6.66
N SER A 31 9.54 -11.66 -7.17
CA SER A 31 10.69 -10.92 -6.65
C SER A 31 10.53 -9.44 -6.95
N PHE A 32 11.32 -8.61 -6.28
CA PHE A 32 11.29 -7.18 -6.50
C PHE A 32 12.72 -6.63 -6.60
N TYR A 33 12.92 -5.79 -7.63
CA TYR A 33 14.18 -5.09 -7.85
C TYR A 33 14.19 -3.78 -7.07
N PHE A 34 15.15 -3.62 -6.19
CA PHE A 34 15.32 -2.40 -5.41
C PHE A 34 16.80 -2.17 -5.13
N GLN A 35 17.25 -0.95 -5.35
CA GLN A 35 18.62 -0.52 -5.08
C GLN A 35 19.70 -1.50 -5.61
N GLY A 36 19.57 -1.88 -6.88
CA GLY A 36 20.55 -2.70 -7.58
C GLY A 36 20.49 -4.21 -7.33
N GLN A 37 19.51 -4.69 -6.56
CA GLN A 37 19.36 -6.13 -6.25
C GLN A 37 17.92 -6.58 -6.41
N ASN A 38 17.75 -7.87 -6.69
CA ASN A 38 16.47 -8.56 -6.59
C ASN A 38 16.40 -9.32 -5.27
N ALA A 39 15.22 -9.28 -4.66
CA ALA A 39 14.92 -10.09 -3.47
C ALA A 39 13.60 -10.83 -3.65
N PRO A 40 13.49 -12.09 -3.20
CA PRO A 40 12.26 -12.85 -3.34
C PRO A 40 11.14 -12.27 -2.46
N THR A 41 9.92 -12.32 -3.00
CA THR A 41 8.71 -11.88 -2.29
C THR A 41 8.33 -12.88 -1.20
N GLN A 42 8.00 -12.38 -0.03
CA GLN A 42 7.38 -13.15 1.04
C GLN A 42 5.85 -13.21 0.78
N ILE A 43 5.40 -14.25 0.09
CA ILE A 43 4.00 -14.38 -0.34
C ILE A 43 3.02 -14.28 0.83
N ARG A 44 3.36 -14.86 1.98
CA ARG A 44 2.52 -14.83 3.19
C ARG A 44 2.44 -13.46 3.87
N ASN A 45 3.41 -12.59 3.59
CA ASN A 45 3.47 -11.22 4.08
C ASN A 45 3.28 -10.24 2.92
N SER A 46 2.20 -10.45 2.18
CA SER A 46 1.80 -9.64 1.05
C SER A 46 0.30 -9.37 1.11
N ALA A 47 -0.11 -8.27 0.54
CA ALA A 47 -1.51 -7.85 0.47
C ALA A 47 -1.75 -7.06 -0.81
N ALA A 48 -2.97 -7.09 -1.30
CA ALA A 48 -3.37 -6.26 -2.43
C ALA A 48 -4.83 -5.84 -2.29
N ALA A 49 -5.13 -4.69 -2.86
CA ALA A 49 -6.48 -4.18 -2.98
C ALA A 49 -6.76 -3.77 -4.43
N ARG A 50 -8.01 -3.93 -4.83
CA ARG A 50 -8.54 -3.43 -6.09
C ARG A 50 -9.55 -2.33 -5.81
N PHE A 51 -9.37 -1.18 -6.43
CA PHE A 51 -10.32 -0.07 -6.42
C PHE A 51 -11.13 -0.09 -7.71
N GLY A 52 -12.45 -0.18 -7.58
CA GLY A 52 -13.33 -0.36 -8.74
C GLY A 52 -13.06 -1.69 -9.44
N THR A 53 -12.91 -1.67 -10.77
CA THR A 53 -12.79 -2.88 -11.59
C THR A 53 -11.35 -3.28 -11.93
N ASN A 54 -10.42 -2.30 -11.99
CA ASN A 54 -9.10 -2.54 -12.59
C ASN A 54 -7.95 -1.69 -12.05
N ARG A 55 -8.11 -1.02 -10.92
CA ARG A 55 -7.03 -0.26 -10.28
C ARG A 55 -6.51 -1.00 -9.06
N TYR A 56 -5.20 -1.29 -9.04
CA TYR A 56 -4.59 -2.14 -8.02
C TYR A 56 -3.55 -1.40 -7.20
N VAL A 57 -3.51 -1.73 -5.92
CA VAL A 57 -2.39 -1.47 -5.02
C VAL A 57 -1.90 -2.81 -4.52
N ILE A 58 -0.61 -3.10 -4.70
CA ILE A 58 0.01 -4.38 -4.36
C ILE A 58 1.19 -4.10 -3.46
N VAL A 59 1.21 -4.69 -2.28
CA VAL A 59 2.25 -4.48 -1.28
C VAL A 59 2.75 -5.83 -0.79
N GLY A 60 4.05 -5.98 -0.68
CA GLY A 60 4.64 -7.22 -0.19
C GLY A 60 5.99 -7.01 0.46
N MET A 61 6.24 -7.76 1.53
CA MET A 61 7.57 -7.85 2.13
C MET A 61 8.47 -8.73 1.27
N VAL A 62 9.76 -8.44 1.28
CA VAL A 62 10.79 -9.22 0.59
C VAL A 62 11.84 -9.70 1.61
N ASP A 63 12.67 -10.64 1.20
CA ASP A 63 13.86 -11.01 1.96
C ASP A 63 14.89 -9.88 1.86
N THR A 64 15.07 -9.13 2.95
CA THR A 64 15.99 -7.99 3.01
C THR A 64 17.41 -8.36 3.47
N SER A 65 17.71 -9.62 3.67
CA SER A 65 19.01 -10.08 4.24
C SER A 65 20.23 -9.65 3.41
N GLY A 66 20.07 -9.44 2.11
CA GLY A 66 21.13 -8.97 1.21
C GLY A 66 21.41 -7.46 1.24
N TYR A 67 20.59 -6.68 1.95
CA TYR A 67 20.77 -5.23 2.05
C TYR A 67 21.59 -4.84 3.28
N ALA A 68 22.27 -3.68 3.18
CA ALA A 68 23.00 -3.11 4.32
C ALA A 68 22.07 -2.75 5.48
N ALA A 69 22.60 -2.70 6.70
CA ALA A 69 21.81 -2.51 7.92
C ALA A 69 21.01 -1.18 7.93
N ASP A 70 21.60 -0.11 7.42
CA ASP A 70 20.93 1.21 7.30
C ASP A 70 19.76 1.17 6.31
N MET A 71 19.87 0.39 5.24
CA MET A 71 18.77 0.18 4.30
C MET A 71 17.67 -0.69 4.93
N ARG A 72 18.01 -1.78 5.61
CA ARG A 72 17.03 -2.64 6.29
C ARG A 72 16.23 -1.93 7.37
N ALA A 73 16.78 -0.86 7.95
CA ALA A 73 16.07 -0.05 8.95
C ALA A 73 14.87 0.73 8.37
N LYS A 74 14.82 0.93 7.06
CA LYS A 74 13.78 1.74 6.38
C LYS A 74 13.09 1.04 5.22
N TYR A 75 13.56 -0.13 4.81
CA TYR A 75 13.06 -0.90 3.66
C TYR A 75 12.65 -2.30 4.08
N GLU A 76 11.42 -2.66 3.80
CA GLU A 76 10.84 -3.97 4.11
C GLU A 76 10.33 -4.70 2.86
N GLY A 77 10.01 -3.97 1.81
CA GLY A 77 9.45 -4.56 0.60
C GLY A 77 8.98 -3.54 -0.44
N PHE A 78 8.06 -3.96 -1.28
CA PHE A 78 7.57 -3.17 -2.40
C PHE A 78 6.15 -2.63 -2.16
N PHE A 79 5.89 -1.47 -2.74
CA PHE A 79 4.59 -0.85 -2.89
C PHE A 79 4.38 -0.50 -4.35
N ILE A 80 3.47 -1.18 -5.02
CA ILE A 80 3.17 -0.99 -6.44
C ILE A 80 1.74 -0.48 -6.56
N THR A 81 1.55 0.58 -7.33
CA THR A 81 0.23 1.10 -7.67
C THR A 81 0.15 1.42 -9.16
N ASP A 82 -0.89 0.95 -9.83
CA ASP A 82 -1.13 1.21 -11.25
C ASP A 82 -1.95 2.47 -11.52
N SER A 83 -2.33 3.18 -10.47
CA SER A 83 -3.02 4.46 -10.51
C SER A 83 -2.57 5.35 -9.37
N ALA A 84 -2.83 6.66 -9.45
CA ALA A 84 -2.54 7.57 -8.35
C ALA A 84 -3.42 7.22 -7.13
N VAL A 85 -2.80 7.21 -5.96
CA VAL A 85 -3.46 7.00 -4.66
C VAL A 85 -3.04 8.07 -3.67
N GLU A 86 -3.75 8.15 -2.56
CA GLU A 86 -3.33 8.94 -1.40
C GLU A 86 -3.03 8.04 -0.22
N ILE A 87 -1.91 8.28 0.44
CA ILE A 87 -1.54 7.65 1.70
C ILE A 87 -1.66 8.70 2.80
N ASN A 88 -2.65 8.56 3.68
CA ASN A 88 -3.01 9.58 4.69
C ASN A 88 -3.13 10.99 4.09
N GLY A 89 -3.73 11.12 2.90
CA GLY A 89 -3.89 12.39 2.20
C GLY A 89 -2.67 12.85 1.39
N HIS A 90 -1.56 12.15 1.42
CA HIS A 90 -0.37 12.43 0.60
C HIS A 90 -0.44 11.65 -0.72
N GLU A 91 -0.40 12.37 -1.83
CA GLU A 91 -0.45 11.74 -3.16
C GLU A 91 0.79 10.91 -3.45
N LEU A 92 0.57 9.69 -3.93
CA LEU A 92 1.57 8.83 -4.55
C LEU A 92 1.13 8.51 -5.98
N LYS A 93 1.99 8.83 -6.95
CA LYS A 93 1.73 8.57 -8.37
C LYS A 93 1.87 7.08 -8.70
N THR A 94 1.36 6.68 -9.86
CA THR A 94 1.59 5.35 -10.44
C THR A 94 3.07 5.02 -10.46
N GLY A 95 3.42 3.83 -9.99
CA GLY A 95 4.82 3.37 -9.98
C GLY A 95 5.05 2.14 -9.10
N ALA A 96 6.31 1.73 -9.07
CA ALA A 96 6.82 0.68 -8.21
C ALA A 96 7.85 1.30 -7.26
N TYR A 97 7.63 1.11 -5.97
CA TYR A 97 8.37 1.77 -4.89
C TYR A 97 8.84 0.76 -3.86
N GLY A 98 9.89 1.11 -3.14
CA GLY A 98 10.19 0.50 -1.85
C GLY A 98 9.33 1.11 -0.75
N PHE A 99 9.09 0.37 0.32
CA PHE A 99 8.46 0.91 1.52
C PHE A 99 9.03 0.29 2.79
N GLY A 100 8.79 0.92 3.92
CA GLY A 100 9.03 0.36 5.23
C GLY A 100 8.28 1.11 6.32
N PHE A 101 7.88 0.39 7.35
CA PHE A 101 7.41 0.98 8.59
C PHE A 101 8.60 1.13 9.52
N THR A 102 8.73 2.27 10.15
CA THR A 102 9.86 2.61 11.01
C THR A 102 9.46 2.70 12.48
N ASP A 103 10.42 2.50 13.38
CA ASP A 103 10.18 2.46 14.83
C ASP A 103 9.67 3.79 15.39
N ASP A 104 9.87 4.90 14.66
CA ASP A 104 9.37 6.24 15.02
C ASP A 104 7.90 6.49 14.62
N GLY A 105 7.17 5.43 14.23
CA GLY A 105 5.74 5.52 13.93
C GLY A 105 5.42 6.11 12.57
N LYS A 106 6.23 5.81 11.57
CA LYS A 106 6.02 6.26 10.19
C LYS A 106 6.04 5.10 9.20
N MET A 107 5.33 5.27 8.10
CA MET A 107 5.51 4.50 6.88
C MET A 107 6.19 5.39 5.85
N ASN A 108 7.33 4.97 5.36
CA ASN A 108 8.07 5.65 4.32
C ASN A 108 7.92 4.94 2.99
N VAL A 109 7.81 5.72 1.91
CA VAL A 109 7.85 5.24 0.52
C VAL A 109 9.14 5.72 -0.10
N LEU A 110 9.87 4.82 -0.73
CA LEU A 110 11.19 5.04 -1.30
C LEU A 110 11.14 4.84 -2.81
N ASP A 111 11.88 5.66 -3.57
CA ASP A 111 12.12 5.34 -4.97
C ASP A 111 13.08 4.15 -5.10
N LEU A 112 13.29 3.62 -6.30
CA LEU A 112 14.13 2.44 -6.53
C LEU A 112 15.62 2.66 -6.20
N SER A 113 16.05 3.90 -6.04
CA SER A 113 17.42 4.24 -5.57
C SER A 113 17.55 4.23 -4.04
N GLY A 114 16.42 4.09 -3.32
CA GLY A 114 16.39 4.13 -1.86
C GLY A 114 16.16 5.51 -1.26
N LYS A 115 15.86 6.52 -2.09
CA LYS A 115 15.52 7.88 -1.63
C LYS A 115 14.07 7.91 -1.14
N GLU A 116 13.85 8.48 0.05
CA GLU A 116 12.51 8.73 0.58
C GLU A 116 11.79 9.80 -0.25
N ILE A 117 10.60 9.46 -0.74
CA ILE A 117 9.75 10.36 -1.52
C ILE A 117 8.44 10.71 -0.81
N LEU A 118 8.03 9.93 0.19
CA LEU A 118 6.83 10.16 0.98
C LEU A 118 7.03 9.56 2.37
N SER A 119 6.54 10.25 3.38
CA SER A 119 6.49 9.77 4.76
C SER A 119 5.12 10.07 5.34
N ALA A 120 4.47 9.06 5.93
CA ALA A 120 3.15 9.20 6.55
C ALA A 120 3.20 8.68 7.99
N SER A 121 2.64 9.44 8.92
CA SER A 121 2.52 9.00 10.31
C SER A 121 1.51 7.86 10.43
N THR A 122 1.85 6.83 11.19
CA THR A 122 0.98 5.68 11.44
C THR A 122 0.00 5.97 12.58
N THR A 123 -1.12 5.25 12.57
CA THR A 123 -2.08 5.18 13.67
C THR A 123 -2.05 3.75 14.22
N LYS A 124 -2.16 3.61 15.53
CA LYS A 124 -2.21 2.30 16.18
C LYS A 124 -3.66 1.86 16.40
N ASP A 125 -4.00 0.67 15.94
CA ASP A 125 -5.27 0.01 16.25
C ASP A 125 -5.06 -1.02 17.37
N SER A 126 -5.28 -0.59 18.62
CA SER A 126 -5.12 -1.44 19.80
C SER A 126 -6.19 -2.54 19.89
N SER A 127 -7.30 -2.42 19.14
CA SER A 127 -8.39 -3.40 19.11
C SER A 127 -8.15 -4.57 18.16
N LEU A 128 -7.14 -4.48 17.29
CA LEU A 128 -6.82 -5.53 16.33
C LEU A 128 -6.38 -6.80 17.05
N GLN A 129 -7.19 -7.88 16.93
CA GLN A 129 -7.01 -9.11 17.70
C GLN A 129 -5.83 -9.97 17.20
N ARG A 130 -5.61 -9.99 15.88
CA ARG A 130 -4.62 -10.85 15.23
C ARG A 130 -3.73 -10.02 14.30
N PRO A 131 -2.79 -9.24 14.86
CA PRO A 131 -1.85 -8.48 14.04
C PRO A 131 -0.96 -9.43 13.24
N ARG A 132 -0.66 -9.02 12.00
CA ARG A 132 0.23 -9.72 11.08
C ARG A 132 1.37 -8.79 10.67
N PRO A 133 2.49 -9.32 10.17
CA PRO A 133 3.58 -8.47 9.67
C PRO A 133 3.12 -7.50 8.58
N LEU A 134 2.23 -7.96 7.69
CA LEU A 134 1.61 -7.12 6.67
C LEU A 134 0.20 -7.62 6.35
N MET A 135 -0.78 -6.72 6.35
CA MET A 135 -2.15 -7.03 5.93
C MET A 135 -2.88 -5.77 5.48
N MET A 136 -3.94 -5.95 4.71
CA MET A 136 -4.88 -4.91 4.37
C MET A 136 -6.27 -5.21 4.93
N ALA A 137 -7.00 -4.17 5.31
CA ALA A 137 -8.40 -4.24 5.68
C ALA A 137 -9.16 -3.09 5.03
N ARG A 138 -10.36 -3.36 4.55
CA ARG A 138 -11.23 -2.34 3.95
C ARG A 138 -11.60 -1.27 4.97
N SER A 139 -11.57 0.00 4.55
CA SER A 139 -11.94 1.15 5.39
C SER A 139 -12.56 2.24 4.50
N GLY A 140 -13.87 2.41 4.58
CA GLY A 140 -14.59 3.35 3.73
C GLY A 140 -14.44 3.02 2.24
N ASP A 141 -14.00 3.98 1.45
CA ASP A 141 -13.68 3.85 0.03
C ASP A 141 -12.25 3.35 -0.25
N GLY A 142 -11.45 3.20 0.80
CA GLY A 142 -10.06 2.78 0.74
C GLY A 142 -9.77 1.53 1.56
N VAL A 143 -8.50 1.38 1.89
CA VAL A 143 -7.99 0.30 2.74
C VAL A 143 -7.03 0.86 3.78
N ARG A 144 -6.92 0.15 4.91
CA ARG A 144 -5.83 0.31 5.86
C ARG A 144 -4.75 -0.71 5.56
N LEU A 145 -3.53 -0.25 5.42
CA LEU A 145 -2.34 -1.10 5.34
C LEU A 145 -1.70 -1.18 6.72
N PHE A 146 -1.68 -2.38 7.28
CA PHE A 146 -1.14 -2.66 8.61
C PHE A 146 0.25 -3.29 8.55
N SER A 147 1.11 -2.84 9.44
CA SER A 147 2.30 -3.56 9.91
C SER A 147 2.13 -3.78 11.41
N GLY A 148 1.84 -5.01 11.81
CA GLY A 148 1.39 -5.27 13.18
C GLY A 148 0.06 -4.55 13.46
N ARG A 149 0.04 -3.68 14.48
CA ARG A 149 -1.13 -2.85 14.82
C ARG A 149 -1.05 -1.42 14.26
N ASP A 150 0.09 -1.04 13.69
CA ASP A 150 0.25 0.28 13.10
C ASP A 150 -0.26 0.27 11.66
N TYR A 151 -0.98 1.31 11.25
CA TYR A 151 -1.52 1.39 9.90
C TYR A 151 -1.46 2.79 9.31
N VAL A 152 -1.52 2.83 8.00
CA VAL A 152 -1.85 4.00 7.18
C VAL A 152 -3.10 3.71 6.36
N THR A 153 -3.79 4.77 5.94
CA THR A 153 -4.97 4.64 5.07
C THR A 153 -4.59 4.97 3.64
N ILE A 154 -4.95 4.09 2.71
CA ILE A 154 -4.75 4.25 1.27
C ILE A 154 -6.11 4.43 0.62
N THR A 155 -6.29 5.54 -0.09
CA THR A 155 -7.51 5.85 -0.84
C THR A 155 -7.21 6.06 -2.32
N PRO A 156 -8.13 5.68 -3.22
CA PRO A 156 -7.98 6.01 -4.64
C PRO A 156 -8.07 7.52 -4.85
N LYS A 157 -7.32 8.01 -5.83
CA LYS A 157 -7.38 9.42 -6.23
C LYS A 157 -8.12 9.60 -7.54
#